data_f08687c49552109b0193cfdd75d91b7b
#
_entry.id   f08687c49552109b0193cfdd75d91b7b
#
_cell.length_a   1.000
_cell.length_b   1.000
_cell.length_c   1.000
_cell.angle_alpha   90.00
_cell.angle_beta   90.00
_cell.angle_gamma   90.00
#
_symmetry.space_group_name_H-M   'P 1'
#
loop_
_entity.id
_entity.type
_entity.pdbx_description
1 polymer ?
#
loop_
_entity_poly.entity_id
_entity_poly.type
_entity_poly.pdbx_seq_one_letter_code
_entity_poly.pdbx_strand_id
1 'polypeptide(L)'
;MRRRVNVRGIIINENGEIFCQQLTANNGKGRNFWCTPGGGLEMGESLLDGLRREMIEETGVKPEIGKLLFVQQFADTNSSSKHGDCEQLEFFFLITNWQDYQNIDLEKTSHGVEEVAECGFVDPKTARILPSYLTEVNLDQLVNKLTEVPALSEL
;
A
#
# COMPACT_ATOMS: atom_id res chain seq x y z
N MET A 1 -10.17 -14.41 16.43
CA MET A 1 -9.63 -13.36 15.52
C MET A 1 -8.18 -13.66 15.21
N ARG A 2 -7.78 -13.56 13.96
CA ARG A 2 -6.38 -13.72 13.53
C ARG A 2 -5.72 -12.36 13.46
N ARG A 3 -4.40 -12.32 13.58
CA ARG A 3 -3.61 -11.13 13.25
C ARG A 3 -2.91 -11.38 11.91
N ARG A 4 -2.97 -10.40 11.04
CA ARG A 4 -2.26 -10.40 9.77
C ARG A 4 -1.24 -9.26 9.76
N VAL A 5 -0.03 -9.57 9.30
CA VAL A 5 1.03 -8.58 9.13
C VAL A 5 1.15 -8.27 7.65
N ASN A 6 1.08 -6.99 7.30
CA ASN A 6 1.22 -6.51 5.94
C ASN A 6 2.39 -5.53 5.82
N VAL A 7 2.96 -5.49 4.65
CA VAL A 7 3.99 -4.53 4.26
C VAL A 7 3.53 -3.77 3.04
N ARG A 8 3.70 -2.44 3.03
CA ARG A 8 3.19 -1.57 1.97
C ARG A 8 4.22 -0.54 1.56
N GLY A 9 4.22 -0.19 0.27
CA GLY A 9 5.09 0.82 -0.29
C GLY A 9 4.36 2.15 -0.50
N ILE A 10 4.97 3.24 -0.05
CA ILE A 10 4.51 4.60 -0.31
C ILE A 10 5.41 5.21 -1.38
N ILE A 11 4.84 5.47 -2.55
CA ILE A 11 5.55 6.02 -3.71
C ILE A 11 4.95 7.38 -4.02
N ILE A 12 5.75 8.44 -3.90
CA ILE A 12 5.29 9.82 -4.08
C ILE A 12 6.08 10.43 -5.23
N ASN A 13 5.37 10.97 -6.24
CA ASN A 13 6.03 11.64 -7.36
C ASN A 13 6.34 13.11 -7.05
N GLU A 14 6.92 13.82 -8.02
CA GLU A 14 7.30 15.22 -7.88
C GLU A 14 6.13 16.19 -7.68
N ASN A 15 4.91 15.77 -8.05
CA ASN A 15 3.68 16.55 -7.89
C ASN A 15 2.97 16.29 -6.55
N GLY A 16 3.54 15.45 -5.68
CA GLY A 16 2.91 15.06 -4.42
C GLY A 16 1.78 14.05 -4.57
N GLU A 17 1.67 13.41 -5.72
CA GLU A 17 0.71 12.33 -5.94
C GLU A 17 1.27 11.00 -5.46
N ILE A 18 0.38 10.12 -4.99
CA ILE A 18 0.74 8.81 -4.43
C ILE A 18 0.35 7.72 -5.42
N PHE A 19 1.27 6.79 -5.68
CA PHE A 19 0.96 5.59 -6.46
C PHE A 19 0.01 4.69 -5.68
N CYS A 20 -1.14 4.43 -6.25
CA CYS A 20 -2.18 3.62 -5.63
C CYS A 20 -2.79 2.64 -6.61
N GLN A 21 -3.52 1.70 -6.06
CA GLN A 21 -4.26 0.66 -6.79
C GLN A 21 -5.70 0.63 -6.32
N GLN A 22 -6.61 0.37 -7.25
CA GLN A 22 -7.97 -0.07 -6.92
C GLN A 22 -8.00 -1.59 -7.02
N LEU A 23 -8.32 -2.26 -5.93
CA LEU A 23 -8.45 -3.71 -5.91
C LEU A 23 -9.74 -4.13 -6.60
N THR A 24 -9.71 -5.29 -7.25
CA THR A 24 -10.89 -5.88 -7.90
C THR A 24 -11.91 -6.32 -6.84
N ALA A 25 -13.14 -5.86 -6.99
CA ALA A 25 -14.26 -6.31 -6.18
C ALA A 25 -14.89 -7.61 -6.76
N ASN A 26 -15.79 -8.24 -5.99
CA ASN A 26 -16.45 -9.49 -6.40
C ASN A 26 -17.24 -9.41 -7.71
N ASN A 27 -17.64 -8.19 -8.13
CA ASN A 27 -18.35 -7.95 -9.40
C ASN A 27 -17.40 -7.72 -10.59
N GLY A 28 -16.09 -7.89 -10.42
CA GLY A 28 -15.07 -7.67 -11.45
C GLY A 28 -14.71 -6.21 -11.70
N LYS A 29 -15.30 -5.27 -10.97
CA LYS A 29 -15.00 -3.83 -11.06
C LYS A 29 -14.04 -3.41 -9.96
N GLY A 30 -13.40 -2.24 -10.11
CA GLY A 30 -12.60 -1.63 -9.06
C GLY A 30 -13.45 -1.23 -7.84
N ARG A 31 -12.87 -1.27 -6.66
CA ARG A 31 -13.50 -0.76 -5.43
C ARG A 31 -13.53 0.77 -5.46
N ASN A 32 -14.37 1.40 -4.62
CA ASN A 32 -14.54 2.86 -4.59
C ASN A 32 -13.47 3.60 -3.79
N PHE A 33 -12.34 2.97 -3.54
CA PHE A 33 -11.20 3.57 -2.84
C PHE A 33 -9.90 3.07 -3.43
N TRP A 34 -8.85 3.82 -3.17
CA TRP A 34 -7.48 3.51 -3.58
C TRP A 34 -6.68 3.02 -2.37
N CYS A 35 -5.75 2.12 -2.58
CA CYS A 35 -4.83 1.67 -1.56
C CYS A 35 -3.40 1.60 -2.11
N THR A 36 -2.43 1.61 -1.22
CA THR A 36 -1.01 1.50 -1.59
C THR A 36 -0.64 0.06 -1.89
N PRO A 37 0.35 -0.17 -2.79
CA PRO A 37 0.78 -1.52 -3.14
C PRO A 37 1.43 -2.23 -1.96
N GLY A 38 1.31 -3.55 -1.93
CA GLY A 38 1.85 -4.40 -0.89
C GLY A 38 0.88 -5.50 -0.52
N GLY A 39 1.19 -6.24 0.52
CA GLY A 39 0.34 -7.34 0.97
C GLY A 39 0.88 -8.07 2.17
N GLY A 40 0.36 -9.28 2.37
CA GLY A 40 0.65 -10.11 3.54
C GLY A 40 2.07 -10.67 3.55
N LEU A 41 2.68 -10.59 4.71
CA LEU A 41 3.98 -11.20 4.96
C LEU A 41 3.83 -12.72 5.08
N GLU A 42 4.74 -13.46 4.46
CA GLU A 42 4.81 -14.91 4.61
C GLU A 42 5.68 -15.28 5.81
N MET A 43 5.43 -16.49 6.36
CA MET A 43 6.22 -16.99 7.49
C MET A 43 7.70 -17.15 7.09
N GLY A 44 8.60 -16.64 7.95
CA GLY A 44 10.03 -16.70 7.71
C GLY A 44 10.58 -15.61 6.79
N GLU A 45 9.70 -14.76 6.26
CA GLU A 45 10.06 -13.67 5.36
C GLU A 45 10.36 -12.40 6.16
N SER A 46 11.43 -11.67 5.82
CA SER A 46 11.66 -10.35 6.40
C SER A 46 10.68 -9.32 5.85
N LEU A 47 10.48 -8.22 6.56
CA LEU A 47 9.61 -7.12 6.10
C LEU A 47 10.02 -6.63 4.70
N LEU A 48 11.32 -6.43 4.48
CA LEU A 48 11.82 -5.90 3.22
C LEU A 48 11.71 -6.92 2.08
N ASP A 49 11.97 -8.19 2.33
CA ASP A 49 11.82 -9.24 1.31
C ASP A 49 10.36 -9.42 0.92
N GLY A 50 9.45 -9.38 1.91
CA GLY A 50 8.02 -9.44 1.66
C GLY A 50 7.53 -8.26 0.82
N LEU A 51 8.00 -7.06 1.13
CA LEU A 51 7.63 -5.87 0.35
C LEU A 51 8.14 -5.96 -1.09
N ARG A 52 9.38 -6.40 -1.31
CA ARG A 52 9.91 -6.59 -2.67
C ARG A 52 9.07 -7.60 -3.44
N ARG A 53 8.77 -8.73 -2.83
CA ARG A 53 7.96 -9.78 -3.46
C ARG A 53 6.58 -9.25 -3.86
N GLU A 54 5.86 -8.64 -2.92
CA GLU A 54 4.52 -8.12 -3.18
C GLU A 54 4.50 -7.05 -4.29
N MET A 55 5.44 -6.11 -4.26
CA MET A 55 5.49 -5.06 -5.27
C MET A 55 5.85 -5.59 -6.66
N ILE A 56 6.75 -6.56 -6.76
CA ILE A 56 7.08 -7.21 -8.03
C ILE A 56 5.87 -7.99 -8.56
N GLU A 57 5.17 -8.73 -7.70
CA GLU A 57 3.97 -9.48 -8.08
C GLU A 57 2.86 -8.58 -8.62
N GLU A 58 2.65 -7.42 -8.01
CA GLU A 58 1.55 -6.51 -8.36
C GLU A 58 1.90 -5.52 -9.46
N THR A 59 3.13 -5.05 -9.53
CA THR A 59 3.55 -3.97 -10.45
C THR A 59 4.56 -4.38 -11.49
N GLY A 60 5.28 -5.48 -11.28
CA GLY A 60 6.39 -5.91 -12.13
C GLY A 60 7.67 -5.11 -11.91
N VAL A 61 7.68 -4.15 -11.00
CA VAL A 61 8.81 -3.25 -10.75
C VAL A 61 9.44 -3.52 -9.40
N LYS A 62 10.77 -3.70 -9.39
CA LYS A 62 11.53 -3.87 -8.15
C LYS A 62 11.62 -2.54 -7.40
N PRO A 63 11.18 -2.48 -6.13
CA PRO A 63 11.25 -1.26 -5.35
C PRO A 63 12.67 -0.99 -4.83
N GLU A 64 13.04 0.28 -4.80
CA GLU A 64 14.13 0.78 -3.96
C GLU A 64 13.53 1.22 -2.63
N ILE A 65 13.72 0.42 -1.59
CA ILE A 65 13.07 0.61 -0.31
C ILE A 65 13.89 1.58 0.54
N GLY A 66 13.26 2.67 0.93
CA GLY A 66 13.80 3.66 1.87
C GLY A 66 13.37 3.39 3.31
N LYS A 67 13.14 4.46 4.05
CA LYS A 67 12.83 4.39 5.47
C LYS A 67 11.39 3.94 5.76
N LEU A 68 11.18 3.37 6.95
CA LEU A 68 9.86 3.15 7.50
C LEU A 68 9.20 4.50 7.80
N LEU A 69 8.01 4.75 7.26
CA LEU A 69 7.30 6.01 7.45
C LEU A 69 6.34 5.98 8.63
N PHE A 70 5.55 4.93 8.74
CA PHE A 70 4.63 4.74 9.85
C PHE A 70 4.17 3.30 9.95
N VAL A 71 3.58 2.97 11.08
CA VAL A 71 2.95 1.68 11.36
C VAL A 71 1.51 1.95 11.78
N GLN A 72 0.58 1.13 11.31
CA GLN A 72 -0.80 1.22 11.78
C GLN A 72 -1.34 -0.14 12.17
N GLN A 73 -2.28 -0.14 13.09
CA GLN A 73 -2.97 -1.32 13.58
C GLN A 73 -4.46 -1.04 13.63
N PHE A 74 -5.27 -1.93 13.07
CA PHE A 74 -6.73 -1.80 13.07
C PHE A 74 -7.41 -3.16 12.99
N ALA A 75 -8.67 -3.22 13.40
CA ALA A 75 -9.49 -4.42 13.25
C ALA A 75 -10.28 -4.33 11.93
N ASP A 76 -10.10 -5.30 11.06
CA ASP A 76 -10.93 -5.48 9.87
C ASP A 76 -12.07 -6.43 10.22
N THR A 77 -13.25 -5.87 10.44
CA THR A 77 -14.47 -6.61 10.80
C THR A 77 -15.43 -6.74 9.61
N ASN A 78 -14.96 -6.41 8.42
CA ASN A 78 -15.78 -6.48 7.23
C ASN A 78 -15.94 -7.94 6.78
N SER A 79 -17.15 -8.48 6.93
CA SER A 79 -17.48 -9.87 6.54
C SER A 79 -17.27 -10.15 5.05
N SER A 80 -17.18 -9.12 4.21
CA SER A 80 -16.85 -9.25 2.79
C SER A 80 -15.35 -9.21 2.51
N SER A 81 -14.53 -9.02 3.53
CA SER A 81 -13.07 -9.07 3.41
C SER A 81 -12.61 -10.47 3.00
N LYS A 82 -11.67 -10.54 2.07
CA LYS A 82 -11.01 -11.80 1.64
C LYS A 82 -10.46 -12.62 2.82
N HIS A 83 -10.14 -11.97 3.92
CA HIS A 83 -9.49 -12.59 5.07
C HIS A 83 -10.42 -12.78 6.29
N GLY A 84 -11.71 -12.37 6.19
CA GLY A 84 -12.65 -12.41 7.29
C GLY A 84 -12.26 -11.46 8.42
N ASP A 85 -12.81 -11.67 9.60
CA ASP A 85 -12.48 -10.86 10.77
C ASP A 85 -11.02 -11.06 11.16
N CYS A 86 -10.22 -10.01 11.04
CA CYS A 86 -8.82 -10.07 11.40
C CYS A 86 -8.29 -8.72 11.87
N GLU A 87 -7.31 -8.79 12.74
CA GLU A 87 -6.54 -7.62 13.16
C GLU A 87 -5.39 -7.42 12.17
N GLN A 88 -5.28 -6.22 11.61
CA GLN A 88 -4.24 -5.87 10.63
C GLN A 88 -3.13 -5.08 11.35
N LEU A 89 -1.89 -5.48 11.12
CA LEU A 89 -0.70 -4.72 11.50
C LEU A 89 0.06 -4.42 10.22
N GLU A 90 0.20 -3.15 9.87
CA GLU A 90 0.76 -2.71 8.59
C GLU A 90 1.99 -1.82 8.77
N PHE A 91 3.03 -2.11 7.99
CA PHE A 91 4.29 -1.36 7.95
C PHE A 91 4.39 -0.65 6.62
N PHE A 92 4.52 0.68 6.63
CA PHE A 92 4.56 1.51 5.44
C PHE A 92 5.97 2.07 5.21
N PHE A 93 6.59 1.66 4.11
CA PHE A 93 7.95 2.07 3.74
C PHE A 93 7.94 3.04 2.57
N LEU A 94 8.81 4.04 2.59
CA LEU A 94 9.05 4.89 1.44
C LEU A 94 9.73 4.11 0.33
N ILE A 95 9.21 4.25 -0.90
CA ILE A 95 9.84 3.73 -2.11
C ILE A 95 10.42 4.91 -2.88
N THR A 96 11.73 4.89 -3.13
CA THR A 96 12.44 6.06 -3.64
C THR A 96 12.52 6.15 -5.16
N ASN A 97 12.32 5.04 -5.88
CA ASN A 97 12.37 5.01 -7.35
C ASN A 97 10.99 5.24 -8.01
N TRP A 98 10.33 6.35 -7.65
CA TRP A 98 8.97 6.64 -8.14
C TRP A 98 8.88 6.70 -9.67
N GLN A 99 9.96 7.10 -10.36
CA GLN A 99 9.99 7.22 -11.82
C GLN A 99 9.70 5.91 -12.53
N ASP A 100 10.09 4.79 -11.91
CA ASP A 100 9.88 3.45 -12.48
C ASP A 100 8.42 3.00 -12.43
N TYR A 101 7.58 3.72 -11.68
CA TYR A 101 6.16 3.39 -11.50
C TYR A 101 5.20 4.24 -12.34
N GLN A 102 5.71 5.07 -13.25
CA GLN A 102 4.89 5.97 -14.08
C GLN A 102 4.03 5.24 -15.12
N ASN A 103 4.49 4.08 -15.61
CA ASN A 103 3.83 3.36 -16.70
C ASN A 103 3.77 1.85 -16.37
N ILE A 104 2.92 1.50 -15.41
CA ILE A 104 2.74 0.11 -15.01
C ILE A 104 1.80 -0.60 -15.99
N ASP A 105 2.23 -1.73 -16.53
CA ASP A 105 1.42 -2.62 -17.35
C ASP A 105 1.01 -3.83 -16.51
N LEU A 106 -0.24 -3.83 -16.04
CA LEU A 106 -0.77 -4.90 -15.20
C LEU A 106 -0.79 -6.26 -15.90
N GLU A 107 -0.90 -6.30 -17.23
CA GLU A 107 -0.89 -7.56 -18.00
C GLU A 107 0.47 -8.26 -17.95
N LYS A 108 1.55 -7.54 -17.64
CA LYS A 108 2.90 -8.09 -17.51
C LYS A 108 3.26 -8.49 -16.08
N THR A 109 2.31 -8.40 -15.16
CA THR A 109 2.53 -8.75 -13.75
C THR A 109 1.98 -10.14 -13.44
N SER A 110 2.53 -10.81 -12.43
CA SER A 110 2.08 -12.14 -12.05
C SER A 110 0.71 -12.16 -11.37
N HIS A 111 0.35 -11.11 -10.61
CA HIS A 111 -0.91 -11.02 -9.87
C HIS A 111 -1.73 -9.75 -10.18
N GLY A 112 -1.18 -8.81 -10.94
CA GLY A 112 -1.80 -7.51 -11.17
C GLY A 112 -3.17 -7.60 -11.84
N VAL A 113 -3.31 -8.39 -12.89
CA VAL A 113 -4.57 -8.52 -13.64
C VAL A 113 -5.69 -9.12 -12.77
N GLU A 114 -5.37 -10.06 -11.90
CA GLU A 114 -6.37 -10.76 -11.08
C GLU A 114 -6.81 -9.92 -9.86
N GLU A 115 -5.88 -9.20 -9.24
CA GLU A 115 -6.08 -8.55 -7.95
C GLU A 115 -6.29 -7.04 -8.08
N VAL A 116 -5.78 -6.40 -9.12
CA VAL A 116 -5.78 -4.95 -9.31
C VAL A 116 -6.60 -4.58 -10.53
N ALA A 117 -7.65 -3.79 -10.34
CA ALA A 117 -8.49 -3.30 -11.44
C ALA A 117 -7.84 -2.12 -12.18
N GLU A 118 -7.19 -1.23 -11.44
CA GLU A 118 -6.54 -0.02 -11.96
C GLU A 118 -5.41 0.40 -11.02
N CYS A 119 -4.36 1.02 -11.57
CA CYS A 119 -3.29 1.61 -10.77
C CYS A 119 -2.76 2.89 -11.42
N GLY A 120 -2.15 3.73 -10.61
CA GLY A 120 -1.51 4.96 -11.05
C GLY A 120 -1.29 5.94 -9.89
N PHE A 121 -0.69 7.09 -10.23
CA PHE A 121 -0.54 8.18 -9.29
C PHE A 121 -1.84 8.95 -9.13
N VAL A 122 -2.29 9.14 -7.89
CA VAL A 122 -3.53 9.84 -7.56
C VAL A 122 -3.26 10.98 -6.59
N ASP A 123 -4.07 12.04 -6.70
CA ASP A 123 -3.95 13.20 -5.82
C ASP A 123 -4.60 12.90 -4.46
N PRO A 124 -3.83 12.92 -3.35
CA PRO A 124 -4.37 12.63 -2.03
C PRO A 124 -5.38 13.67 -1.53
N LYS A 125 -5.46 14.84 -2.18
CA LYS A 125 -6.45 15.87 -1.84
C LYS A 125 -7.84 15.60 -2.40
N THR A 126 -7.93 14.81 -3.47
CA THR A 126 -9.19 14.56 -4.19
C THR A 126 -9.59 13.09 -4.20
N ALA A 127 -8.64 12.17 -4.11
CA ALA A 127 -8.88 10.74 -4.12
C ALA A 127 -9.15 10.20 -2.70
N ARG A 128 -10.03 9.20 -2.61
CA ARG A 128 -10.21 8.45 -1.38
C ARG A 128 -9.13 7.37 -1.30
N ILE A 129 -8.14 7.60 -0.45
CA ILE A 129 -7.01 6.69 -0.25
C ILE A 129 -7.11 6.07 1.15
N LEU A 130 -6.85 4.78 1.26
CA LEU A 130 -6.70 4.10 2.53
C LEU A 130 -5.25 3.63 2.72
N PRO A 131 -4.67 3.80 3.88
CA PRO A 131 -5.27 4.39 5.09
C PRO A 131 -5.52 5.90 4.95
N SER A 132 -6.56 6.39 5.58
CA SER A 132 -6.95 7.82 5.54
C SER A 132 -5.87 8.75 6.08
N TYR A 133 -4.97 8.27 6.92
CA TYR A 133 -3.81 9.01 7.41
C TYR A 133 -3.00 9.64 6.26
N LEU A 134 -2.88 8.96 5.12
CA LEU A 134 -2.16 9.48 3.95
C LEU A 134 -2.80 10.74 3.34
N THR A 135 -4.10 10.93 3.52
CA THR A 135 -4.83 12.11 3.06
C THR A 135 -4.89 13.24 4.09
N GLU A 136 -4.60 12.93 5.35
CA GLU A 136 -4.66 13.86 6.48
C GLU A 136 -3.30 14.45 6.85
N VAL A 137 -2.22 13.68 6.66
CA VAL A 137 -0.86 14.11 7.01
C VAL A 137 -0.25 15.00 5.93
N ASN A 138 0.64 15.90 6.35
CA ASN A 138 1.53 16.58 5.41
C ASN A 138 2.61 15.60 4.95
N LEU A 139 2.59 15.20 3.67
CA LEU A 139 3.49 14.19 3.12
C LEU A 139 4.96 14.61 3.17
N ASP A 140 5.26 15.89 2.90
CA ASP A 140 6.62 16.40 3.00
C ASP A 140 7.15 16.29 4.42
N GLN A 141 6.33 16.63 5.40
CA GLN A 141 6.68 16.46 6.81
C GLN A 141 6.91 15.00 7.17
N LEU A 142 6.03 14.11 6.74
CA LEU A 142 6.15 12.68 6.99
C LEU A 142 7.46 12.11 6.42
N VAL A 143 7.80 12.48 5.18
CA VAL A 143 8.97 11.95 4.47
C VAL A 143 10.27 12.59 4.95
N ASN A 144 10.29 13.91 5.18
CA ASN A 144 11.53 14.66 5.32
C ASN A 144 11.79 15.25 6.72
N LYS A 145 10.77 15.39 7.56
CA LYS A 145 10.89 16.18 8.80
C LYS A 145 10.63 15.43 10.09
N LEU A 146 9.99 14.25 10.05
CA LEU A 146 9.75 13.47 11.26
C LEU A 146 11.03 12.73 11.68
N THR A 147 11.35 12.82 12.96
CA THR A 147 12.47 12.12 13.58
C THR A 147 12.02 10.80 14.23
N GLU A 148 10.74 10.62 14.47
CA GLU A 148 10.15 9.42 15.05
C GLU A 148 9.14 8.83 14.09
N VAL A 149 9.02 7.49 14.12
CA VAL A 149 8.04 6.77 13.30
C VAL A 149 6.69 6.76 14.02
N PRO A 150 5.63 7.36 13.46
CA PRO A 150 4.30 7.29 14.05
C PRO A 150 3.78 5.85 14.12
N ALA A 151 3.21 5.49 15.26
CA ALA A 151 2.52 4.24 15.46
C ALA A 151 1.04 4.54 15.73
N LEU A 152 0.19 4.25 14.75
CA LEU A 152 -1.22 4.57 14.78
C LEU A 152 -2.04 3.34 15.19
N SER A 153 -3.06 3.51 16.01
CA SER A 153 -3.93 2.41 16.42
C SER A 153 -5.38 2.85 16.44
N GLU A 154 -6.23 2.01 15.87
CA GLU A 154 -7.69 2.13 15.90
C GLU A 154 -8.34 0.95 16.63
N LEU A 155 -7.58 0.32 17.53
CA LEU A 155 -8.09 -0.78 18.37
C LEU A 155 -8.73 -0.25 19.65
#